data_50952121d63f8e43fbd3951c45da4fb6
#
_entry.id   50952121d63f8e43fbd3951c45da4fb6
#
_cell.length_a   1.000
_cell.length_b   1.000
_cell.length_c   1.000
_cell.angle_alpha   90.00
_cell.angle_beta   90.00
_cell.angle_gamma   90.00
#
_symmetry.space_group_name_H-M   'P 1'
#
loop_
_entity.id
_entity.type
_entity.pdbx_description
1 polymer ?
#
loop_
_entity_poly.entity_id
_entity_poly.type
_entity_poly.pdbx_seq_one_letter_code
_entity_poly.pdbx_strand_id
1 'polypeptide(L)'
;MKLVIVEVGSELVAELWDAPVEAAAGILCYPEGRAALAAARRGGRLSSSAYGRACEEFESLQSELLLVGIDQPLAREAGELAERHGLRGYDAVHLASALALGAGTTLVSWDEDLRRAAAQSGCPVAPPG
;
A
#
# COMPACT_ATOMS: atom_id res chain seq x y z
N MET A 1 6.36 -1.48 18.94
CA MET A 1 6.67 -1.89 17.56
C MET A 1 5.97 -0.93 16.61
N LYS A 2 6.72 -0.37 15.67
CA LYS A 2 6.12 0.51 14.64
C LYS A 2 5.65 -0.33 13.48
N LEU A 3 4.43 -0.09 13.04
CA LEU A 3 3.84 -0.78 11.92
C LEU A 3 3.72 0.19 10.76
N VAL A 4 4.11 -0.25 9.57
CA VAL A 4 4.04 0.55 8.35
C VAL A 4 3.17 -0.19 7.36
N ILE A 5 2.13 0.47 6.85
CA ILE A 5 1.34 -0.06 5.75
C ILE A 5 1.77 0.63 4.46
N VAL A 6 2.04 -0.16 3.44
CA VAL A 6 2.70 0.30 2.22
C VAL A 6 1.76 0.21 1.04
N GLU A 7 1.67 1.29 0.26
CA GLU A 7 1.01 1.30 -1.03
C GLU A 7 1.97 0.77 -2.09
N VAL A 8 1.45 -0.04 -3.01
CA VAL A 8 2.24 -0.66 -4.07
C VAL A 8 2.84 0.39 -5.01
N GLY A 9 4.09 0.18 -5.39
CA GLY A 9 4.81 1.06 -6.32
C GLY A 9 5.70 2.09 -5.64
N SER A 10 5.75 2.08 -4.31
CA SER A 10 6.58 3.02 -3.60
C SER A 10 8.06 2.56 -3.59
N GLU A 11 8.94 3.45 -4.06
CA GLU A 11 10.38 3.18 -4.12
C GLU A 11 11.03 3.12 -2.73
N LEU A 12 10.39 3.70 -1.74
CA LEU A 12 10.85 3.71 -0.35
C LEU A 12 10.72 2.36 0.35
N VAL A 13 10.05 1.40 -0.27
CA VAL A 13 9.88 0.07 0.31
C VAL A 13 11.24 -0.55 0.62
N ALA A 14 12.21 -0.38 -0.29
CA ALA A 14 13.55 -0.92 -0.09
C ALA A 14 14.27 -0.30 1.11
N GLU A 15 14.09 1.02 1.33
CA GLU A 15 14.69 1.73 2.47
C GLU A 15 14.01 1.36 3.78
N LEU A 16 12.70 1.17 3.75
CA LEU A 16 11.94 0.79 4.94
C LEU A 16 12.24 -0.63 5.37
N TRP A 17 12.66 -1.49 4.43
CA TRP A 17 12.97 -2.89 4.72
C TRP A 17 14.15 -3.06 5.67
N ASP A 18 15.09 -2.12 5.64
CA ASP A 18 16.25 -2.15 6.53
C ASP A 18 15.97 -1.50 7.89
N ALA A 19 14.80 -0.89 8.05
CA ALA A 19 14.42 -0.27 9.33
C ALA A 19 13.79 -1.32 10.25
N PRO A 20 13.92 -1.14 11.59
CA PRO A 20 13.31 -2.09 12.55
C PRO A 20 11.81 -1.83 12.68
N VAL A 21 11.08 -1.98 11.57
CA VAL A 21 9.62 -1.79 11.51
C VAL A 21 9.01 -3.03 10.89
N GLU A 22 7.79 -3.33 11.30
CA GLU A 22 7.02 -4.38 10.66
C GLU A 22 6.20 -3.76 9.54
N ALA A 23 6.26 -4.35 8.35
CA ALA A 23 5.53 -3.86 7.19
C ALA A 23 4.27 -4.68 6.95
N ALA A 24 3.22 -3.98 6.56
CA ALA A 24 1.94 -4.59 6.24
C ALA A 24 1.44 -4.05 4.90
N ALA A 25 0.53 -4.76 4.28
CA ALA A 25 -0.14 -4.31 3.07
C ALA A 25 -1.56 -4.86 3.06
N GLY A 26 -2.48 -4.13 2.44
CA GLY A 26 -3.81 -4.64 2.16
C GLY A 26 -3.73 -5.78 1.17
N ILE A 27 -4.68 -6.71 1.26
CA ILE A 27 -4.66 -7.90 0.41
C ILE A 27 -4.75 -7.56 -1.07
N LEU A 28 -5.34 -6.40 -1.43
CA LEU A 28 -5.43 -5.94 -2.82
C LEU A 28 -4.09 -5.48 -3.39
N CYS A 29 -3.08 -5.25 -2.55
CA CYS A 29 -1.76 -4.84 -3.04
C CYS A 29 -1.14 -5.89 -3.95
N TYR A 30 -1.43 -7.16 -3.72
CA TYR A 30 -0.87 -8.21 -4.55
C TYR A 30 -1.36 -8.12 -6.00
N PRO A 31 -2.68 -8.18 -6.27
CA PRO A 31 -3.14 -8.06 -7.66
C PRO A 31 -2.79 -6.70 -8.29
N GLU A 32 -2.79 -5.63 -7.51
CA GLU A 32 -2.39 -4.31 -8.02
C GLU A 32 -0.92 -4.30 -8.46
N GLY A 33 -0.04 -4.88 -7.65
CA GLY A 33 1.37 -4.97 -7.98
C GLY A 33 1.63 -5.81 -9.22
N ARG A 34 0.95 -6.97 -9.32
CA ARG A 34 1.09 -7.82 -10.50
C ARG A 34 0.55 -7.12 -11.75
N ALA A 35 -0.55 -6.38 -11.62
CA ALA A 35 -1.11 -5.61 -12.74
C ALA A 35 -0.14 -4.51 -13.19
N ALA A 36 0.49 -3.81 -12.25
CA ALA A 36 1.44 -2.75 -12.55
C ALA A 36 2.68 -3.30 -13.28
N LEU A 37 3.21 -4.44 -12.81
CA LEU A 37 4.35 -5.09 -13.46
C LEU A 37 3.99 -5.55 -14.89
N ALA A 38 2.83 -6.14 -15.06
CA ALA A 38 2.36 -6.58 -16.37
C ALA A 38 2.18 -5.40 -17.33
N ALA A 39 1.64 -4.28 -16.84
CA ALA A 39 1.48 -3.07 -17.63
C ALA A 39 2.82 -2.49 -18.05
N ALA A 40 3.81 -2.49 -17.15
CA ALA A 40 5.15 -2.01 -17.45
C ALA A 40 5.81 -2.84 -18.56
N ARG A 41 5.61 -4.15 -18.53
CA ARG A 41 6.12 -5.03 -19.59
C ARG A 41 5.43 -4.74 -20.93
N ARG A 42 4.10 -4.65 -20.93
CA ARG A 42 3.35 -4.37 -22.15
C ARG A 42 3.70 -3.01 -22.75
N GLY A 43 3.99 -2.03 -21.89
CA GLY A 43 4.39 -0.69 -22.31
C GLY A 43 5.86 -0.55 -22.70
N GLY A 44 6.63 -1.63 -22.67
CA GLY A 44 8.03 -1.62 -23.05
C GLY A 44 8.98 -1.03 -22.02
N ARG A 45 8.51 -0.73 -20.81
CA ARG A 45 9.36 -0.21 -19.74
C ARG A 45 10.20 -1.29 -19.07
N LEU A 46 9.80 -2.55 -19.23
CA LEU A 46 10.56 -3.70 -18.72
C LEU A 46 10.80 -4.70 -19.85
N SER A 47 12.02 -5.17 -19.99
CA SER A 47 12.36 -6.28 -20.86
C SER A 47 11.82 -7.59 -20.23
N SER A 48 11.81 -8.68 -20.99
CA SER A 48 11.37 -9.97 -20.46
C SER A 48 12.21 -10.42 -19.27
N SER A 49 13.52 -10.24 -19.31
CA SER A 49 14.39 -10.63 -18.19
C SER A 49 14.21 -9.73 -16.99
N ALA A 50 14.06 -8.40 -17.20
CA ALA A 50 13.81 -7.46 -16.12
C ALA A 50 12.46 -7.73 -15.48
N TYR A 51 11.44 -8.07 -16.27
CA TYR A 51 10.13 -8.41 -15.76
C TYR A 51 10.18 -9.65 -14.86
N GLY A 52 10.92 -10.68 -15.30
CA GLY A 52 11.09 -11.90 -14.49
C GLY A 52 11.71 -11.60 -13.14
N ARG A 53 12.79 -10.78 -13.13
CA ARG A 53 13.44 -10.40 -11.88
C ARG A 53 12.52 -9.56 -10.99
N ALA A 54 11.80 -8.61 -11.58
CA ALA A 54 10.88 -7.77 -10.83
C ALA A 54 9.75 -8.60 -10.18
N CYS A 55 9.24 -9.60 -10.89
CA CYS A 55 8.22 -10.49 -10.33
C CYS A 55 8.78 -11.30 -9.16
N GLU A 56 10.00 -11.82 -9.28
CA GLU A 56 10.64 -12.56 -8.20
C GLU A 56 10.84 -11.70 -6.96
N GLU A 57 11.32 -10.48 -7.14
CA GLU A 57 11.51 -9.52 -6.05
C GLU A 57 10.17 -9.18 -5.39
N PHE A 58 9.13 -8.96 -6.21
CA PHE A 58 7.80 -8.65 -5.70
C PHE A 58 7.25 -9.80 -4.87
N GLU A 59 7.37 -11.05 -5.35
CA GLU A 59 6.90 -12.22 -4.61
C GLU A 59 7.66 -12.35 -3.28
N SER A 60 8.97 -12.10 -3.30
CA SER A 60 9.78 -12.15 -2.07
C SER A 60 9.32 -11.11 -1.06
N LEU A 61 9.07 -9.88 -1.51
CA LEU A 61 8.58 -8.82 -0.63
C LEU A 61 7.19 -9.15 -0.08
N GLN A 62 6.30 -9.68 -0.92
CA GLN A 62 4.95 -10.07 -0.48
C GLN A 62 4.99 -11.14 0.62
N SER A 63 5.94 -12.06 0.55
CA SER A 63 6.06 -13.13 1.55
C SER A 63 6.45 -12.61 2.92
N GLU A 64 7.03 -11.42 3.00
CA GLU A 64 7.45 -10.79 4.26
C GLU A 64 6.41 -9.84 4.85
N LEU A 65 5.34 -9.54 4.10
CA LEU A 65 4.33 -8.59 4.54
C LEU A 65 3.26 -9.25 5.41
N LEU A 66 2.82 -8.51 6.42
CA LEU A 66 1.58 -8.83 7.12
C LEU A 66 0.42 -8.39 6.24
N LEU A 67 -0.43 -9.31 5.83
CA LEU A 67 -1.53 -8.99 4.91
C LEU A 67 -2.81 -8.67 5.69
N VAL A 68 -3.44 -7.56 5.31
CA VAL A 68 -4.71 -7.12 5.89
C VAL A 68 -5.83 -7.49 4.92
N GLY A 69 -6.70 -8.41 5.35
CA GLY A 69 -7.85 -8.83 4.55
C GLY A 69 -8.96 -7.79 4.57
N ILE A 70 -9.89 -7.96 3.65
CA ILE A 70 -11.07 -7.10 3.54
C ILE A 70 -12.27 -7.90 4.04
N ASP A 71 -12.76 -7.54 5.23
CA ASP A 71 -14.03 -8.06 5.72
C ASP A 71 -15.13 -7.03 5.47
N GLN A 72 -16.36 -7.39 5.83
CA GLN A 72 -17.48 -6.49 5.59
C GLN A 72 -17.39 -5.19 6.39
N PRO A 73 -17.01 -5.20 7.69
CA PRO A 73 -16.85 -3.94 8.41
C PRO A 73 -15.80 -3.03 7.80
N LEU A 74 -14.67 -3.57 7.38
CA LEU A 74 -13.62 -2.78 6.76
C LEU A 74 -14.08 -2.21 5.42
N ALA A 75 -14.81 -3.00 4.63
CA ALA A 75 -15.34 -2.52 3.35
C ALA A 75 -16.32 -1.36 3.55
N ARG A 76 -17.15 -1.44 4.58
CA ARG A 76 -18.09 -0.35 4.91
C ARG A 76 -17.37 0.91 5.35
N GLU A 77 -16.34 0.77 6.19
CA GLU A 77 -15.53 1.90 6.59
C GLU A 77 -14.83 2.54 5.40
N ALA A 78 -14.30 1.73 4.50
CA ALA A 78 -13.69 2.22 3.28
C ALA A 78 -14.70 3.02 2.44
N GLY A 79 -15.94 2.56 2.35
CA GLY A 79 -16.99 3.29 1.65
C GLY A 79 -17.23 4.67 2.24
N GLU A 80 -17.28 4.76 3.57
CA GLU A 80 -17.45 6.04 4.26
C GLU A 80 -16.27 6.97 4.04
N LEU A 81 -15.05 6.43 4.07
CA LEU A 81 -13.85 7.20 3.82
C LEU A 81 -13.77 7.69 2.37
N ALA A 82 -14.19 6.85 1.43
CA ALA A 82 -14.25 7.24 0.03
C ALA A 82 -15.18 8.43 -0.18
N GLU A 83 -16.35 8.39 0.43
CA GLU A 83 -17.32 9.48 0.35
C GLU A 83 -16.81 10.74 1.03
N ARG A 84 -16.27 10.61 2.25
CA ARG A 84 -15.82 11.75 3.05
C ARG A 84 -14.65 12.48 2.42
N HIS A 85 -13.71 11.74 1.83
CA HIS A 85 -12.44 12.30 1.35
C HIS A 85 -12.33 12.33 -0.18
N GLY A 86 -13.35 11.87 -0.90
CA GLY A 86 -13.31 11.84 -2.36
C GLY A 86 -12.28 10.86 -2.91
N LEU A 87 -12.04 9.75 -2.22
CA LEU A 87 -11.06 8.76 -2.63
C LEU A 87 -11.66 7.71 -3.56
N ARG A 88 -10.82 7.17 -4.44
CA ARG A 88 -11.18 5.96 -5.18
C ARG A 88 -11.29 4.79 -4.20
N GLY A 89 -12.09 3.79 -4.58
CA GLY A 89 -12.36 2.66 -3.70
C GLY A 89 -11.11 1.95 -3.21
N TYR A 90 -10.14 1.72 -4.10
CA TYR A 90 -8.89 1.07 -3.74
C TYR A 90 -8.13 1.87 -2.67
N ASP A 91 -8.01 3.19 -2.86
CA ASP A 91 -7.30 4.05 -1.92
C ASP A 91 -8.03 4.12 -0.57
N ALA A 92 -9.35 4.12 -0.59
CA ALA A 92 -10.15 4.10 0.63
C ALA A 92 -9.96 2.80 1.41
N VAL A 93 -9.89 1.67 0.72
CA VAL A 93 -9.59 0.37 1.36
C VAL A 93 -8.20 0.40 1.99
N HIS A 94 -7.22 1.00 1.32
CA HIS A 94 -5.87 1.11 1.83
C HIS A 94 -5.84 1.94 3.13
N LEU A 95 -6.53 3.06 3.13
CA LEU A 95 -6.64 3.91 4.33
C LEU A 95 -7.39 3.19 5.46
N ALA A 96 -8.50 2.52 5.15
CA ALA A 96 -9.25 1.76 6.15
C ALA A 96 -8.39 0.67 6.77
N SER A 97 -7.56 0.02 5.97
CA SER A 97 -6.63 -1.01 6.46
C SER A 97 -5.62 -0.42 7.43
N ALA A 98 -5.07 0.75 7.11
CA ALA A 98 -4.13 1.43 8.01
C ALA A 98 -4.79 1.79 9.33
N LEU A 99 -6.00 2.32 9.28
CA LEU A 99 -6.75 2.69 10.49
C LEU A 99 -7.11 1.47 11.33
N ALA A 100 -7.44 0.35 10.69
CA ALA A 100 -7.77 -0.89 11.38
C ALA A 100 -6.56 -1.47 12.13
N LEU A 101 -5.35 -1.23 11.64
CA LEU A 101 -4.13 -1.66 12.33
C LEU A 101 -3.84 -0.83 13.58
N GLY A 102 -4.47 0.32 13.71
CA GLY A 102 -4.50 1.10 14.94
C GLY A 102 -3.37 2.09 15.11
N ALA A 103 -3.26 2.63 16.33
CA ALA A 103 -2.25 3.61 16.69
C ALA A 103 -0.85 3.04 16.47
N GLY A 104 0.06 3.87 16.02
CA GLY A 104 1.43 3.45 15.71
C GLY A 104 1.62 3.00 14.27
N THR A 105 0.54 2.97 13.49
CA THR A 105 0.62 2.63 12.06
C THR A 105 0.91 3.88 11.25
N THR A 106 1.89 3.80 10.35
CA THR A 106 2.20 4.86 9.40
C THR A 106 1.82 4.38 7.99
N LEU A 107 1.09 5.21 7.27
CA LEU A 107 0.74 4.94 5.88
C LEU A 107 1.83 5.50 4.98
N VAL A 108 2.37 4.65 4.11
CA VAL A 108 3.37 5.06 3.12
C VAL A 108 2.69 5.18 1.77
N SER A 109 2.68 6.39 1.22
CA SER A 109 2.06 6.67 -0.08
C SER A 109 2.62 7.96 -0.66
N TRP A 110 2.65 8.03 -1.99
CA TRP A 110 2.99 9.24 -2.73
C TRP A 110 1.75 9.92 -3.31
N ASP A 111 0.59 9.30 -3.20
CA ASP A 111 -0.67 9.88 -3.67
C ASP A 111 -1.11 10.99 -2.73
N GLU A 112 -1.23 12.22 -3.24
CA GLU A 112 -1.54 13.39 -2.42
C GLU A 112 -2.91 13.31 -1.77
N ASP A 113 -3.91 12.81 -2.48
CA ASP A 113 -5.27 12.71 -1.95
C ASP A 113 -5.32 11.70 -0.80
N LEU A 114 -4.65 10.57 -0.97
CA LEU A 114 -4.60 9.55 0.08
C LEU A 114 -3.81 10.05 1.30
N ARG A 115 -2.69 10.72 1.08
CA ARG A 115 -1.89 11.31 2.17
C ARG A 115 -2.68 12.31 2.97
N ARG A 116 -3.43 13.19 2.28
CA ARG A 116 -4.26 14.19 2.93
C ARG A 116 -5.37 13.53 3.75
N ALA A 117 -6.05 12.55 3.18
CA ALA A 117 -7.12 11.82 3.87
C ALA A 117 -6.59 11.11 5.12
N ALA A 118 -5.41 10.47 5.02
CA ALA A 118 -4.78 9.79 6.14
C ALA A 118 -4.45 10.78 7.26
N ALA A 119 -3.85 11.92 6.91
CA ALA A 119 -3.52 12.96 7.90
C ALA A 119 -4.77 13.48 8.60
N GLN A 120 -5.84 13.73 7.85
CA GLN A 120 -7.12 14.20 8.41
C GLN A 120 -7.76 13.14 9.29
N SER A 121 -7.47 11.88 9.07
CA SER A 121 -7.98 10.76 9.86
C SER A 121 -7.08 10.43 11.06
N GLY A 122 -6.02 11.21 11.27
CA GLY A 122 -5.10 10.99 12.38
C GLY A 122 -4.06 9.90 12.14
N CYS A 123 -3.88 9.46 10.91
CA CYS A 123 -2.89 8.45 10.55
C CYS A 123 -1.62 9.13 10.04
N PRO A 124 -0.47 8.89 10.67
CA PRO A 124 0.79 9.44 10.16
C PRO A 124 1.10 8.95 8.75
N VAL A 125 1.72 9.79 7.95
CA VAL A 125 2.09 9.45 6.59
C VAL A 125 3.59 9.58 6.37
N ALA A 126 4.13 8.78 5.48
CA ALA A 126 5.51 8.82 5.03
C ALA A 126 5.54 8.72 3.51
N PRO A 127 6.55 9.24 2.85
CA PRO A 127 7.62 10.08 3.40
C PRO A 127 7.10 11.41 3.92
N PRO A 128 7.79 12.03 4.89
CA PRO A 128 7.38 13.34 5.38
C PRO A 128 7.55 14.40 4.29
N GLY A 129 6.75 15.42 4.36
CA GLY A 129 6.89 16.47 3.37
C GLY A 129 5.71 17.03 2.79
#